data_7846be53d4ca48e4e8dfce11d5783478
#
_entry.id   7846be53d4ca48e4e8dfce11d5783478
#
_cell.length_a   1.000
_cell.length_b   1.000
_cell.length_c   1.000
_cell.angle_alpha   90.00
_cell.angle_beta   90.00
_cell.angle_gamma   90.00
#
_symmetry.space_group_name_H-M   'P 1'
#
loop_
_entity.id
_entity.type
_entity.pdbx_description
1 polymer ?
#
loop_
_entity_poly.entity_id
_entity_poly.type
_entity_poly.pdbx_seq_one_letter_code
_entity_poly.pdbx_strand_id
1 'polypeptide(L)'
;MVQIRRQNRSSQLPLLATVVALLGMSTALVHAQQSVQTRADSSVATWSDGLWQAAIDGDQAKIDRYLATIPDGVLDEQVTKLRAQVDGYRLHISEAESDRTEDLKEAREEMEKLFKEGKIVEALTSAVGVQTHSDDFQDALNQSSMVALLKEADEDEAAARVAGDWLLAQDLLYRLRTLYDEGGDAELYKRYKEQLDDVNRRIGFLAQYAPRSLHDLRRIELARYAPERIEEFPEYDKAFANDWKELLEDVNERVLRNALKLASREHISGSGWQPLLTGGISALRIFVTTDALKENFPSIGSAEKVERFDDFLKIHEDRIRDMPANAVNSETCRKLLSEIMLSNDRTLQLDKAVIIRQFGDGAMYQLEQEFEDEYSQIIWPDQLRRFQQQVNGAFVGIGILIRHDDRRQIMVVNPLEGSPAARSGVKAGDLVSYVDGASTLGWSLNRAVDEITGPIGEQVELKITREGFDEPIPIMIGRDQIKMRSVNGWWKEKLDTNGEPDWDWYIDDDAGIGYVRLTSFNEDSYSDFLKALEQMQQERTFNGLILDLRYNPGGL
;
A
#
# COMPACT_ATOMS: atom_id res chain seq x y z
N MET A 1 5.77 -10.13 -4.33
CA MET A 1 4.52 -9.34 -4.29
C MET A 1 3.65 -9.80 -5.44
N VAL A 2 2.89 -10.85 -5.23
CA VAL A 2 1.90 -11.31 -6.21
C VAL A 2 0.62 -10.55 -5.88
N GLN A 3 0.28 -9.55 -6.68
CA GLN A 3 -1.06 -8.98 -6.67
C GLN A 3 -2.00 -10.06 -7.19
N ILE A 4 -2.67 -10.75 -6.29
CA ILE A 4 -3.86 -11.52 -6.64
C ILE A 4 -4.91 -10.47 -7.03
N ARG A 5 -5.06 -10.26 -8.33
CA ARG A 5 -6.18 -9.48 -8.86
C ARG A 5 -7.45 -10.15 -8.35
N ARG A 6 -8.19 -9.46 -7.50
CA ARG A 6 -9.60 -9.73 -7.27
C ARG A 6 -10.27 -9.80 -8.64
N GLN A 7 -10.53 -10.99 -9.15
CA GLN A 7 -11.50 -11.17 -10.21
C GLN A 7 -12.87 -11.01 -9.57
N ASN A 8 -13.25 -9.75 -9.48
CA ASN A 8 -14.58 -9.38 -9.02
C ASN A 8 -15.62 -9.96 -9.97
N ARG A 9 -16.74 -10.41 -9.41
CA ARG A 9 -18.00 -10.63 -10.11
C ARG A 9 -18.44 -9.48 -11.04
N SER A 10 -17.75 -8.33 -11.00
CA SER A 10 -17.93 -7.18 -11.89
C SER A 10 -17.40 -7.38 -13.32
N SER A 11 -16.64 -8.43 -13.64
CA SER A 11 -16.21 -8.69 -15.02
C SER A 11 -17.35 -9.20 -15.93
N GLN A 12 -18.46 -9.63 -15.36
CA GLN A 12 -19.67 -10.02 -16.13
C GLN A 12 -20.55 -8.82 -16.52
N LEU A 13 -20.49 -7.72 -15.77
CA LEU A 13 -21.27 -6.51 -16.03
C LEU A 13 -21.00 -5.82 -17.40
N PRO A 14 -19.75 -5.72 -17.90
CA PRO A 14 -19.52 -5.00 -19.16
C PRO A 14 -20.08 -5.73 -20.39
N LEU A 15 -20.12 -7.07 -20.41
CA LEU A 15 -20.66 -7.82 -21.55
C LEU A 15 -22.19 -7.75 -21.59
N LEU A 16 -22.83 -7.90 -20.43
CA LEU A 16 -24.29 -7.71 -20.31
C LEU A 16 -24.69 -6.27 -20.62
N ALA A 17 -23.94 -5.28 -20.15
CA ALA A 17 -24.16 -3.87 -20.47
C ALA A 17 -24.03 -3.58 -21.97
N THR A 18 -23.11 -4.27 -22.68
CA THR A 18 -22.95 -4.13 -24.14
C THR A 18 -24.12 -4.76 -24.89
N VAL A 19 -24.61 -5.91 -24.47
CA VAL A 19 -25.80 -6.56 -25.08
C VAL A 19 -27.05 -5.69 -24.89
N VAL A 20 -27.23 -5.11 -23.71
CA VAL A 20 -28.39 -4.26 -23.40
C VAL A 20 -28.24 -2.86 -24.02
N ALA A 21 -27.02 -2.30 -24.11
CA ALA A 21 -26.79 -1.04 -24.83
C ALA A 21 -27.10 -1.16 -26.33
N LEU A 22 -26.82 -2.30 -26.96
CA LEU A 22 -27.18 -2.58 -28.35
C LEU A 22 -28.73 -2.67 -28.54
N LEU A 23 -29.44 -3.21 -27.55
CA LEU A 23 -30.90 -3.23 -27.53
C LEU A 23 -31.49 -1.83 -27.27
N GLY A 24 -30.88 -1.04 -26.38
CA GLY A 24 -31.27 0.35 -26.10
C GLY A 24 -31.07 1.29 -27.29
N MET A 25 -29.97 1.10 -28.07
CA MET A 25 -29.78 1.85 -29.32
C MET A 25 -30.80 1.49 -30.41
N SER A 26 -31.27 0.24 -30.44
CA SER A 26 -32.38 -0.16 -31.36
C SER A 26 -33.67 0.56 -31.04
N THR A 27 -34.00 0.78 -29.77
CA THR A 27 -35.22 1.49 -29.36
C THR A 27 -35.15 2.99 -29.66
N ALA A 28 -33.97 3.61 -29.55
CA ALA A 28 -33.74 5.02 -29.89
C ALA A 28 -33.89 5.28 -31.41
N LEU A 29 -33.48 4.34 -32.27
CA LEU A 29 -33.66 4.43 -33.73
C LEU A 29 -35.13 4.20 -34.16
N VAL A 30 -35.90 3.42 -33.42
CA VAL A 30 -37.32 3.19 -33.65
C VAL A 30 -38.18 4.44 -33.33
N HIS A 31 -37.76 5.28 -32.39
CA HIS A 31 -38.43 6.54 -32.08
C HIS A 31 -38.32 7.62 -33.18
N ALA A 32 -37.38 7.47 -34.12
CA ALA A 32 -37.22 8.39 -35.24
C ALA A 32 -38.12 8.10 -36.46
N GLN A 33 -38.86 6.98 -36.47
CA GLN A 33 -39.84 6.63 -37.53
C GLN A 33 -41.22 6.41 -36.95
N GLN A 34 -41.87 7.48 -36.49
CA GLN A 34 -43.27 7.45 -36.06
C GLN A 34 -44.22 7.54 -37.22
N SER A 35 -44.93 6.44 -37.48
CA SER A 35 -46.43 6.36 -37.57
C SER A 35 -46.79 4.96 -38.08
N VAL A 36 -47.51 4.19 -37.25
CA VAL A 36 -48.11 2.86 -37.51
C VAL A 36 -47.35 1.66 -36.85
N GLN A 37 -47.24 1.64 -35.53
CA GLN A 37 -46.92 0.34 -34.87
C GLN A 37 -47.09 0.38 -33.33
N THR A 38 -48.27 0.75 -32.83
CA THR A 38 -48.51 0.98 -31.39
C THR A 38 -48.82 -0.27 -30.54
N ARG A 39 -48.71 -1.48 -31.05
CA ARG A 39 -48.97 -2.73 -30.28
C ARG A 39 -47.74 -3.67 -30.18
N ALA A 40 -46.80 -3.63 -31.12
CA ALA A 40 -45.59 -4.41 -31.09
C ALA A 40 -44.50 -3.76 -30.17
N ASP A 41 -44.47 -2.43 -30.13
CA ASP A 41 -43.50 -1.67 -29.35
C ASP A 41 -43.59 -1.87 -27.82
N SER A 42 -44.80 -2.12 -27.29
CA SER A 42 -44.99 -2.32 -25.85
C SER A 42 -44.47 -3.67 -25.36
N SER A 43 -44.48 -4.70 -26.21
CA SER A 43 -44.00 -6.04 -25.83
C SER A 43 -42.47 -6.14 -25.83
N VAL A 44 -41.81 -5.50 -26.79
CA VAL A 44 -40.35 -5.45 -26.88
C VAL A 44 -39.77 -4.57 -25.76
N ALA A 45 -40.37 -3.42 -25.48
CA ALA A 45 -39.96 -2.55 -24.38
C ALA A 45 -40.12 -3.25 -23.03
N THR A 46 -41.26 -3.88 -22.76
CA THR A 46 -41.48 -4.61 -21.51
C THR A 46 -40.52 -5.80 -21.34
N TRP A 47 -40.20 -6.52 -22.42
CA TRP A 47 -39.24 -7.60 -22.44
C TRP A 47 -37.82 -7.09 -22.16
N SER A 48 -37.41 -6.00 -22.83
CA SER A 48 -36.12 -5.35 -22.65
C SER A 48 -35.93 -4.85 -21.21
N ASP A 49 -36.93 -4.17 -20.65
CA ASP A 49 -36.94 -3.69 -19.27
C ASP A 49 -36.85 -4.83 -18.27
N GLY A 50 -37.57 -5.92 -18.51
CA GLY A 50 -37.53 -7.11 -17.65
C GLY A 50 -36.19 -7.85 -17.71
N LEU A 51 -35.60 -7.96 -18.89
CA LEU A 51 -34.24 -8.50 -19.05
C LEU A 51 -33.18 -7.64 -18.34
N TRP A 52 -33.30 -6.32 -18.52
CA TRP A 52 -32.41 -5.36 -17.84
C TRP A 52 -32.54 -5.44 -16.34
N GLN A 53 -33.75 -5.50 -15.80
CA GLN A 53 -33.96 -5.62 -14.37
C GLN A 53 -33.44 -6.95 -13.84
N ALA A 54 -33.64 -8.06 -14.55
CA ALA A 54 -33.07 -9.35 -14.18
C ALA A 54 -31.54 -9.35 -14.17
N ALA A 55 -30.91 -8.59 -15.10
CA ALA A 55 -29.45 -8.42 -15.13
C ALA A 55 -28.94 -7.58 -13.94
N ILE A 56 -29.65 -6.51 -13.57
CA ILE A 56 -29.34 -5.70 -12.39
C ILE A 56 -29.47 -6.53 -11.10
N ASP A 57 -30.54 -7.35 -11.01
CA ASP A 57 -30.81 -8.21 -9.85
C ASP A 57 -29.87 -9.44 -9.78
N GLY A 58 -29.06 -9.70 -10.81
CA GLY A 58 -28.21 -10.89 -10.91
C GLY A 58 -28.99 -12.22 -11.02
N ASP A 59 -30.28 -12.17 -11.41
CA ASP A 59 -31.16 -13.35 -11.48
C ASP A 59 -30.95 -14.09 -12.81
N GLN A 60 -29.97 -15.00 -12.82
CA GLN A 60 -29.59 -15.79 -14.00
C GLN A 60 -30.77 -16.59 -14.58
N ALA A 61 -31.63 -17.16 -13.75
CA ALA A 61 -32.78 -17.95 -14.20
C ALA A 61 -33.84 -17.10 -14.94
N LYS A 62 -33.99 -15.83 -14.54
CA LYS A 62 -34.85 -14.88 -15.28
C LYS A 62 -34.18 -14.44 -16.58
N ILE A 63 -32.89 -14.15 -16.57
CA ILE A 63 -32.11 -13.80 -17.77
C ILE A 63 -32.28 -14.88 -18.82
N ASP A 64 -32.05 -16.15 -18.49
CA ASP A 64 -32.18 -17.27 -19.40
C ASP A 64 -33.61 -17.40 -19.94
N ARG A 65 -34.62 -17.16 -19.12
CA ARG A 65 -36.04 -17.18 -19.53
C ARG A 65 -36.35 -16.08 -20.54
N TYR A 66 -35.87 -14.86 -20.31
CA TYR A 66 -36.07 -13.75 -21.25
C TYR A 66 -35.33 -14.00 -22.57
N LEU A 67 -34.13 -14.56 -22.55
CA LEU A 67 -33.36 -14.88 -23.75
C LEU A 67 -33.95 -16.07 -24.55
N ALA A 68 -34.70 -16.95 -23.88
CA ALA A 68 -35.44 -18.03 -24.55
C ALA A 68 -36.76 -17.57 -25.20
N THR A 69 -37.29 -16.42 -24.79
CA THR A 69 -38.60 -15.93 -25.22
C THR A 69 -38.53 -14.53 -25.85
N ILE A 70 -37.80 -14.42 -26.97
CA ILE A 70 -37.67 -13.17 -27.72
C ILE A 70 -39.00 -12.83 -28.39
N PRO A 71 -39.58 -11.63 -28.17
CA PRO A 71 -40.89 -11.26 -28.73
C PRO A 71 -40.84 -11.05 -30.24
N ASP A 72 -41.99 -11.30 -30.91
CA ASP A 72 -42.18 -10.99 -32.32
C ASP A 72 -42.09 -9.47 -32.56
N GLY A 73 -41.36 -9.08 -33.62
CA GLY A 73 -41.19 -7.66 -33.99
C GLY A 73 -39.76 -7.17 -33.88
N VAL A 74 -38.82 -7.97 -33.33
CA VAL A 74 -37.38 -7.74 -33.44
C VAL A 74 -36.92 -8.21 -34.82
N LEU A 75 -36.12 -7.41 -35.53
CA LEU A 75 -35.65 -7.78 -36.87
C LEU A 75 -34.83 -9.07 -36.83
N ASP A 76 -35.05 -10.00 -37.78
CA ASP A 76 -34.36 -11.31 -37.83
C ASP A 76 -32.84 -11.20 -37.74
N GLU A 77 -32.24 -10.17 -38.31
CA GLU A 77 -30.79 -9.93 -38.20
C GLU A 77 -30.36 -9.59 -36.78
N GLN A 78 -31.16 -8.81 -36.04
CA GLN A 78 -30.89 -8.45 -34.65
C GLN A 78 -31.06 -9.67 -33.72
N VAL A 79 -32.09 -10.49 -33.97
CA VAL A 79 -32.31 -11.76 -33.25
C VAL A 79 -31.15 -12.71 -33.48
N THR A 80 -30.67 -12.80 -34.71
CA THR A 80 -29.51 -13.67 -35.05
C THR A 80 -28.25 -13.20 -34.35
N LYS A 81 -27.96 -11.90 -34.35
CA LYS A 81 -26.81 -11.34 -33.63
C LYS A 81 -26.92 -11.56 -32.11
N LEU A 82 -28.10 -11.34 -31.53
CA LEU A 82 -28.35 -11.55 -30.11
C LEU A 82 -28.15 -13.02 -29.71
N ARG A 83 -28.71 -13.96 -30.49
CA ARG A 83 -28.51 -15.39 -30.24
C ARG A 83 -27.02 -15.79 -30.30
N ALA A 84 -26.31 -15.33 -31.32
CA ALA A 84 -24.88 -15.60 -31.43
C ALA A 84 -24.07 -15.06 -30.24
N GLN A 85 -24.45 -13.88 -29.71
CA GLN A 85 -23.82 -13.32 -28.51
C GLN A 85 -24.17 -14.11 -27.24
N VAL A 86 -25.44 -14.54 -27.11
CA VAL A 86 -25.87 -15.39 -25.98
C VAL A 86 -25.19 -16.76 -26.01
N ASP A 87 -25.11 -17.37 -27.20
CA ASP A 87 -24.43 -18.66 -27.35
C ASP A 87 -22.92 -18.53 -27.09
N GLY A 88 -22.31 -17.44 -27.55
CA GLY A 88 -20.91 -17.12 -27.22
C GLY A 88 -20.70 -16.89 -25.72
N TYR A 89 -21.61 -16.20 -25.06
CA TYR A 89 -21.58 -16.00 -23.60
C TYR A 89 -21.72 -17.33 -22.83
N ARG A 90 -22.67 -18.19 -23.26
CA ARG A 90 -22.85 -19.53 -22.65
C ARG A 90 -21.62 -20.42 -22.83
N LEU A 91 -21.01 -20.38 -24.03
CA LEU A 91 -19.77 -21.10 -24.28
C LEU A 91 -18.67 -20.61 -23.35
N HIS A 92 -18.50 -19.30 -23.24
CA HIS A 92 -17.48 -18.68 -22.37
C HIS A 92 -17.71 -19.01 -20.88
N ILE A 93 -18.96 -19.03 -20.40
CA ILE A 93 -19.26 -19.47 -19.03
C ILE A 93 -18.91 -20.97 -18.86
N SER A 94 -19.29 -21.81 -19.81
CA SER A 94 -18.99 -23.25 -19.74
C SER A 94 -17.48 -23.52 -19.78
N GLU A 95 -16.74 -22.79 -20.58
CA GLU A 95 -15.27 -22.84 -20.62
C GLU A 95 -14.69 -22.38 -19.26
N ALA A 96 -15.14 -21.24 -18.73
CA ALA A 96 -14.69 -20.72 -17.45
C ALA A 96 -15.03 -21.65 -16.26
N GLU A 97 -16.16 -22.37 -16.29
CA GLU A 97 -16.52 -23.38 -15.30
C GLU A 97 -15.63 -24.64 -15.42
N SER A 98 -15.31 -25.04 -16.65
CA SER A 98 -14.40 -26.15 -16.92
C SER A 98 -12.98 -25.82 -16.44
N ASP A 99 -12.47 -24.65 -16.82
CA ASP A 99 -11.15 -24.17 -16.40
C ASP A 99 -11.06 -24.09 -14.86
N ARG A 100 -12.09 -23.50 -14.22
CA ARG A 100 -12.14 -23.43 -12.75
C ARG A 100 -12.13 -24.80 -12.08
N THR A 101 -12.81 -25.79 -12.67
CA THR A 101 -12.85 -27.18 -12.14
C THR A 101 -11.48 -27.84 -12.28
N GLU A 102 -10.77 -27.61 -13.37
CA GLU A 102 -9.43 -28.11 -13.60
C GLU A 102 -8.43 -27.43 -12.67
N ASP A 103 -8.48 -26.09 -12.54
CA ASP A 103 -7.66 -25.31 -11.62
C ASP A 103 -7.84 -25.76 -10.16
N LEU A 104 -9.09 -26.02 -9.74
CA LEU A 104 -9.39 -26.55 -8.40
C LEU A 104 -8.73 -27.92 -8.18
N LYS A 105 -8.80 -28.80 -9.17
CA LYS A 105 -8.19 -30.13 -9.09
C LYS A 105 -6.67 -30.02 -9.02
N GLU A 106 -6.05 -29.22 -9.88
CA GLU A 106 -4.60 -29.00 -9.89
C GLU A 106 -4.11 -28.41 -8.58
N ALA A 107 -4.79 -27.37 -8.07
CA ALA A 107 -4.46 -26.73 -6.80
C ALA A 107 -4.52 -27.74 -5.63
N ARG A 108 -5.52 -28.64 -5.63
CA ARG A 108 -5.65 -29.67 -4.60
C ARG A 108 -4.56 -30.72 -4.67
N GLU A 109 -4.27 -31.24 -5.86
CA GLU A 109 -3.20 -32.22 -6.08
C GLU A 109 -1.83 -31.65 -5.68
N GLU A 110 -1.54 -30.40 -6.04
CA GLU A 110 -0.30 -29.73 -5.68
C GLU A 110 -0.23 -29.43 -4.17
N MET A 111 -1.32 -28.98 -3.55
CA MET A 111 -1.39 -28.78 -2.09
C MET A 111 -1.05 -30.08 -1.34
N GLU A 112 -1.69 -31.20 -1.71
CA GLU A 112 -1.45 -32.49 -1.05
C GLU A 112 -0.04 -33.04 -1.27
N LYS A 113 0.54 -32.79 -2.44
CA LYS A 113 1.91 -33.16 -2.78
C LYS A 113 2.89 -32.36 -1.93
N LEU A 114 2.76 -31.03 -1.93
CA LEU A 114 3.63 -30.12 -1.17
C LEU A 114 3.53 -30.38 0.34
N PHE A 115 2.33 -30.66 0.85
CA PHE A 115 2.13 -31.04 2.24
C PHE A 115 2.87 -32.35 2.60
N LYS A 116 2.79 -33.37 1.75
CA LYS A 116 3.54 -34.64 1.94
C LYS A 116 5.06 -34.43 1.89
N GLU A 117 5.53 -33.43 1.15
CA GLU A 117 6.94 -33.04 1.08
C GLU A 117 7.40 -32.18 2.28
N GLY A 118 6.48 -31.81 3.19
CA GLY A 118 6.77 -30.95 4.33
C GLY A 118 6.96 -29.47 3.95
N LYS A 119 6.51 -29.04 2.77
CA LYS A 119 6.58 -27.65 2.27
C LYS A 119 5.31 -26.90 2.65
N ILE A 120 5.19 -26.57 3.94
CA ILE A 120 3.94 -26.08 4.52
C ILE A 120 3.53 -24.73 3.92
N VAL A 121 4.46 -23.78 3.72
CA VAL A 121 4.17 -22.45 3.17
C VAL A 121 3.66 -22.53 1.74
N GLU A 122 4.30 -23.36 0.90
CA GLU A 122 3.89 -23.57 -0.49
C GLU A 122 2.56 -24.33 -0.55
N ALA A 123 2.36 -25.33 0.32
CA ALA A 123 1.09 -26.05 0.44
C ALA A 123 -0.06 -25.12 0.83
N LEU A 124 0.16 -24.17 1.76
CA LEU A 124 -0.83 -23.14 2.09
C LEU A 124 -1.12 -22.19 0.92
N THR A 125 -0.12 -21.91 0.08
CA THR A 125 -0.34 -21.10 -1.13
C THR A 125 -1.28 -21.82 -2.10
N SER A 126 -1.07 -23.13 -2.31
CA SER A 126 -1.98 -23.95 -3.11
C SER A 126 -3.36 -24.12 -2.44
N ALA A 127 -3.43 -24.14 -1.10
CA ALA A 127 -4.68 -24.18 -0.34
C ALA A 127 -5.54 -22.93 -0.58
N VAL A 128 -4.93 -21.72 -0.69
CA VAL A 128 -5.63 -20.50 -1.10
C VAL A 128 -6.19 -20.66 -2.52
N GLY A 129 -5.46 -21.32 -3.42
CA GLY A 129 -5.96 -21.66 -4.76
C GLY A 129 -7.18 -22.60 -4.70
N VAL A 130 -7.13 -23.65 -3.85
CA VAL A 130 -8.28 -24.55 -3.62
C VAL A 130 -9.50 -23.78 -3.15
N GLN A 131 -9.33 -22.86 -2.20
CA GLN A 131 -10.42 -22.01 -1.71
C GLN A 131 -10.98 -21.09 -2.80
N THR A 132 -10.12 -20.43 -3.56
CA THR A 132 -10.51 -19.46 -4.61
C THR A 132 -11.33 -20.12 -5.72
N HIS A 133 -11.01 -21.37 -6.09
CA HIS A 133 -11.69 -22.10 -7.15
C HIS A 133 -12.85 -22.98 -6.65
N SER A 134 -13.05 -23.09 -5.33
CA SER A 134 -14.15 -23.86 -4.75
C SER A 134 -15.48 -23.10 -4.83
N ASP A 135 -16.59 -23.82 -5.00
CA ASP A 135 -17.95 -23.24 -4.94
C ASP A 135 -18.38 -22.93 -3.51
N ASP A 136 -17.91 -23.72 -2.55
CA ASP A 136 -18.17 -23.55 -1.12
C ASP A 136 -16.85 -23.52 -0.34
N PHE A 137 -16.53 -22.34 0.21
CA PHE A 137 -15.33 -22.13 1.02
C PHE A 137 -15.31 -22.98 2.29
N GLN A 138 -16.46 -23.21 2.91
CA GLN A 138 -16.55 -24.00 4.14
C GLN A 138 -16.25 -25.47 3.86
N ASP A 139 -16.78 -26.01 2.76
CA ASP A 139 -16.50 -27.37 2.35
C ASP A 139 -15.00 -27.56 2.04
N ALA A 140 -14.36 -26.58 1.40
CA ALA A 140 -12.93 -26.62 1.13
C ALA A 140 -12.10 -26.68 2.42
N LEU A 141 -12.41 -25.84 3.41
CA LEU A 141 -11.70 -25.78 4.69
C LEU A 141 -11.91 -27.05 5.55
N ASN A 142 -13.05 -27.72 5.40
CA ASN A 142 -13.40 -28.92 6.19
C ASN A 142 -12.85 -30.23 5.59
N GLN A 143 -12.18 -30.20 4.45
CA GLN A 143 -11.56 -31.41 3.88
C GLN A 143 -10.42 -31.92 4.75
N SER A 144 -10.29 -33.22 4.90
CA SER A 144 -9.34 -33.83 5.84
C SER A 144 -7.87 -33.46 5.60
N SER A 145 -7.45 -33.33 4.33
CA SER A 145 -6.10 -32.89 3.96
C SER A 145 -5.89 -31.41 4.31
N MET A 146 -6.89 -30.56 4.10
CA MET A 146 -6.86 -29.16 4.45
C MET A 146 -6.79 -28.97 5.98
N VAL A 147 -7.63 -29.65 6.75
CA VAL A 147 -7.62 -29.60 8.21
C VAL A 147 -6.26 -30.02 8.78
N ALA A 148 -5.64 -31.06 8.22
CA ALA A 148 -4.32 -31.51 8.64
C ALA A 148 -3.23 -30.46 8.34
N LEU A 149 -3.25 -29.87 7.14
CA LEU A 149 -2.34 -28.80 6.74
C LEU A 149 -2.48 -27.57 7.64
N LEU A 150 -3.72 -27.11 7.89
CA LEU A 150 -3.97 -25.94 8.73
C LEU A 150 -3.48 -26.12 10.15
N LYS A 151 -3.63 -27.33 10.71
CA LYS A 151 -3.13 -27.65 12.04
C LYS A 151 -1.61 -27.60 12.11
N GLU A 152 -0.91 -28.21 11.15
CA GLU A 152 0.56 -28.20 11.09
C GLU A 152 1.09 -26.78 10.87
N ALA A 153 0.44 -26.00 10.00
CA ALA A 153 0.78 -24.60 9.77
C ALA A 153 0.62 -23.72 11.03
N ASP A 154 -0.41 -23.95 11.85
CA ASP A 154 -0.61 -23.24 13.13
C ASP A 154 0.49 -23.62 14.15
N GLU A 155 0.91 -24.90 14.17
CA GLU A 155 2.02 -25.37 15.02
C GLU A 155 3.37 -24.79 14.57
N ASP A 156 3.66 -24.77 13.27
CA ASP A 156 4.87 -24.21 12.68
C ASP A 156 4.95 -22.69 12.89
N GLU A 157 3.82 -22.00 12.73
CA GLU A 157 3.72 -20.55 12.99
C GLU A 157 4.08 -20.23 14.45
N ALA A 158 3.49 -20.96 15.40
CA ALA A 158 3.78 -20.77 16.81
C ALA A 158 5.26 -21.06 17.13
N ALA A 159 5.83 -22.10 16.53
CA ALA A 159 7.25 -22.42 16.67
C ALA A 159 8.16 -21.33 16.07
N ALA A 160 7.81 -20.80 14.91
CA ALA A 160 8.54 -19.69 14.26
C ALA A 160 8.57 -18.43 15.14
N ARG A 161 7.44 -18.06 15.74
CA ARG A 161 7.38 -16.91 16.68
C ARG A 161 8.25 -17.14 17.91
N VAL A 162 8.23 -18.32 18.49
CA VAL A 162 9.07 -18.68 19.64
C VAL A 162 10.55 -18.64 19.27
N ALA A 163 10.89 -19.07 18.06
CA ALA A 163 12.28 -19.04 17.56
C ALA A 163 12.74 -17.63 17.14
N GLY A 164 11.83 -16.66 17.01
CA GLY A 164 12.13 -15.33 16.49
C GLY A 164 12.30 -15.29 14.96
N ASP A 165 11.85 -16.34 14.26
CA ASP A 165 11.81 -16.37 12.79
C ASP A 165 10.56 -15.63 12.28
N TRP A 166 10.64 -14.30 12.41
CA TRP A 166 9.48 -13.43 12.11
C TRP A 166 9.07 -13.47 10.65
N LEU A 167 9.98 -13.72 9.71
CA LEU A 167 9.64 -13.80 8.28
C LEU A 167 8.84 -15.07 7.97
N LEU A 168 9.20 -16.21 8.55
CA LEU A 168 8.42 -17.44 8.41
C LEU A 168 7.04 -17.29 9.07
N ALA A 169 6.99 -16.73 10.28
CA ALA A 169 5.73 -16.47 10.97
C ALA A 169 4.82 -15.54 10.15
N GLN A 170 5.37 -14.49 9.54
CA GLN A 170 4.64 -13.59 8.64
C GLN A 170 4.03 -14.32 7.45
N ASP A 171 4.83 -15.17 6.79
CA ASP A 171 4.41 -15.93 5.63
C ASP A 171 3.27 -16.89 5.96
N LEU A 172 3.38 -17.62 7.07
CA LEU A 172 2.34 -18.56 7.52
C LEU A 172 1.06 -17.82 7.92
N LEU A 173 1.19 -16.77 8.77
CA LEU A 173 0.05 -15.99 9.24
C LEU A 173 -0.70 -15.27 8.12
N TYR A 174 0.02 -14.76 7.13
CA TYR A 174 -0.60 -14.11 5.98
C TYR A 174 -1.52 -15.06 5.23
N ARG A 175 -1.08 -16.30 4.98
CA ARG A 175 -1.86 -17.33 4.27
C ARG A 175 -2.99 -17.86 5.12
N LEU A 176 -2.73 -18.16 6.41
CA LEU A 176 -3.76 -18.57 7.36
C LEU A 176 -4.87 -17.52 7.45
N ARG A 177 -4.53 -16.24 7.61
CA ARG A 177 -5.53 -15.16 7.61
C ARG A 177 -6.31 -15.13 6.29
N THR A 178 -5.63 -15.25 5.14
CA THR A 178 -6.28 -15.19 3.82
C THR A 178 -7.32 -16.30 3.64
N LEU A 179 -7.05 -17.51 4.16
CA LEU A 179 -7.99 -18.62 4.11
C LEU A 179 -9.29 -18.40 4.91
N TYR A 180 -9.28 -17.48 5.87
CA TYR A 180 -10.45 -17.16 6.70
C TYR A 180 -11.10 -15.79 6.37
N ASP A 181 -10.59 -15.04 5.37
CA ASP A 181 -11.06 -13.69 5.04
C ASP A 181 -12.48 -13.68 4.45
N GLU A 182 -12.82 -14.62 3.55
CA GLU A 182 -14.13 -14.66 2.89
C GLU A 182 -14.90 -15.93 3.31
N GLY A 183 -15.85 -15.78 4.24
CA GLY A 183 -16.77 -16.85 4.63
C GLY A 183 -16.18 -17.91 5.57
N GLY A 184 -14.98 -17.69 6.11
CA GLY A 184 -14.35 -18.53 7.11
C GLY A 184 -14.81 -18.24 8.54
N ASP A 185 -14.12 -18.80 9.53
CA ASP A 185 -14.34 -18.55 10.94
C ASP A 185 -13.83 -17.14 11.32
N ALA A 186 -14.72 -16.23 11.66
CA ALA A 186 -14.42 -14.85 12.01
C ALA A 186 -13.47 -14.72 13.23
N GLU A 187 -13.53 -15.65 14.19
CA GLU A 187 -12.65 -15.65 15.36
C GLU A 187 -11.22 -16.06 14.95
N LEU A 188 -11.08 -17.04 14.07
CA LEU A 188 -9.78 -17.45 13.52
C LEU A 188 -9.19 -16.36 12.63
N TYR A 189 -10.00 -15.73 11.77
CA TYR A 189 -9.57 -14.58 10.98
C TYR A 189 -9.01 -13.46 11.86
N LYS A 190 -9.78 -13.07 12.89
CA LYS A 190 -9.36 -12.04 13.85
C LYS A 190 -8.08 -12.42 14.57
N ARG A 191 -7.97 -13.67 15.05
CA ARG A 191 -6.76 -14.17 15.72
C ARG A 191 -5.53 -14.06 14.82
N TYR A 192 -5.62 -14.56 13.57
CA TYR A 192 -4.49 -14.53 12.64
C TYR A 192 -4.16 -13.11 12.19
N LYS A 193 -5.16 -12.24 12.05
CA LYS A 193 -4.94 -10.82 11.78
C LYS A 193 -4.15 -10.16 12.92
N GLU A 194 -4.57 -10.31 14.17
CA GLU A 194 -3.89 -9.74 15.33
C GLU A 194 -2.45 -10.27 15.49
N GLN A 195 -2.24 -11.56 15.25
CA GLN A 195 -0.91 -12.16 15.29
C GLN A 195 -0.01 -11.68 14.15
N LEU A 196 -0.55 -11.54 12.94
CA LEU A 196 0.16 -10.99 11.79
C LEU A 196 0.57 -9.54 12.02
N ASP A 197 -0.32 -8.75 12.61
CA ASP A 197 -0.05 -7.36 12.96
C ASP A 197 1.09 -7.25 14.00
N ASP A 198 1.11 -8.13 15.02
CA ASP A 198 2.21 -8.21 15.99
C ASP A 198 3.55 -8.55 15.29
N VAL A 199 3.56 -9.56 14.42
CA VAL A 199 4.74 -9.99 13.67
C VAL A 199 5.22 -8.88 12.73
N ASN A 200 4.33 -8.22 12.01
CA ASN A 200 4.66 -7.10 11.13
C ASN A 200 5.32 -5.95 11.89
N ARG A 201 4.84 -5.64 13.09
CA ARG A 201 5.44 -4.61 13.95
C ARG A 201 6.83 -5.01 14.39
N ARG A 202 7.06 -6.29 14.78
CA ARG A 202 8.41 -6.78 15.12
C ARG A 202 9.37 -6.69 13.95
N ILE A 203 8.95 -7.08 12.75
CA ILE A 203 9.76 -6.92 11.52
C ILE A 203 10.07 -5.44 11.28
N GLY A 204 9.08 -4.55 11.47
CA GLY A 204 9.28 -3.10 11.40
C GLY A 204 10.32 -2.59 12.38
N PHE A 205 10.30 -3.07 13.63
CA PHE A 205 11.32 -2.74 14.64
C PHE A 205 12.70 -3.27 14.26
N LEU A 206 12.80 -4.48 13.68
CA LEU A 206 14.07 -4.98 13.20
C LEU A 206 14.61 -4.13 12.04
N ALA A 207 13.76 -3.75 11.10
CA ALA A 207 14.15 -2.88 9.99
C ALA A 207 14.68 -1.52 10.49
N GLN A 208 14.09 -0.99 11.56
CA GLN A 208 14.39 0.31 12.11
C GLN A 208 15.57 0.29 13.09
N TYR A 209 15.62 -0.69 13.99
CA TYR A 209 16.53 -0.70 15.14
C TYR A 209 17.50 -1.89 15.22
N ALA A 210 17.31 -2.93 14.39
CA ALA A 210 18.19 -4.09 14.37
C ALA A 210 18.37 -4.61 12.92
N PRO A 211 18.87 -3.76 12.01
CA PRO A 211 18.95 -4.08 10.58
C PRO A 211 19.83 -5.30 10.28
N ARG A 212 20.84 -5.58 11.11
CA ARG A 212 21.66 -6.80 10.99
C ARG A 212 20.84 -8.05 11.28
N SER A 213 20.06 -8.03 12.37
CA SER A 213 19.19 -9.16 12.73
C SER A 213 18.16 -9.43 11.62
N LEU A 214 17.59 -8.39 11.00
CA LEU A 214 16.71 -8.56 9.85
C LEU A 214 17.44 -9.11 8.62
N HIS A 215 18.66 -8.65 8.36
CA HIS A 215 19.49 -9.17 7.27
C HIS A 215 19.76 -10.67 7.46
N ASP A 216 20.09 -11.10 8.69
CA ASP A 216 20.32 -12.50 9.00
C ASP A 216 19.06 -13.35 8.83
N LEU A 217 17.88 -12.84 9.23
CA LEU A 217 16.59 -13.50 8.96
C LEU A 217 16.29 -13.63 7.46
N ARG A 218 16.55 -12.60 6.65
CA ARG A 218 16.38 -12.68 5.18
C ARG A 218 17.33 -13.69 4.55
N ARG A 219 18.53 -13.86 5.10
CA ARG A 219 19.46 -14.91 4.66
C ARG A 219 18.92 -16.31 4.97
N ILE A 220 18.33 -16.50 6.15
CA ILE A 220 17.66 -17.76 6.52
C ILE A 220 16.47 -18.03 5.59
N GLU A 221 15.65 -17.03 5.32
CA GLU A 221 14.52 -17.10 4.40
C GLU A 221 14.98 -17.52 2.98
N LEU A 222 16.01 -16.85 2.45
CA LEU A 222 16.58 -17.19 1.14
C LEU A 222 17.12 -18.63 1.11
N ALA A 223 17.81 -19.06 2.17
CA ALA A 223 18.31 -20.43 2.28
C ALA A 223 17.17 -21.49 2.31
N ARG A 224 15.98 -21.10 2.80
CA ARG A 224 14.78 -21.96 2.84
C ARG A 224 14.14 -22.12 1.47
N TYR A 225 13.97 -21.03 0.73
CA TYR A 225 13.19 -21.01 -0.51
C TYR A 225 14.02 -21.07 -1.80
N ALA A 226 15.28 -20.64 -1.76
CA ALA A 226 16.17 -20.61 -2.92
C ALA A 226 17.64 -20.85 -2.49
N PRO A 227 17.94 -22.05 -1.94
CA PRO A 227 19.27 -22.36 -1.39
C PRO A 227 20.42 -22.21 -2.41
N GLU A 228 20.13 -22.40 -3.70
CA GLU A 228 21.09 -22.20 -4.80
C GLU A 228 21.54 -20.75 -4.96
N ARG A 229 20.77 -19.79 -4.43
CA ARG A 229 21.08 -18.34 -4.52
C ARG A 229 21.78 -17.80 -3.28
N ILE A 230 22.03 -18.62 -2.28
CA ILE A 230 22.60 -18.16 -0.99
C ILE A 230 24.00 -17.53 -1.14
N GLU A 231 24.77 -17.96 -2.14
CA GLU A 231 26.10 -17.40 -2.43
C GLU A 231 26.03 -15.99 -3.03
N GLU A 232 24.89 -15.63 -3.62
CA GLU A 232 24.64 -14.30 -4.19
C GLU A 232 24.14 -13.30 -3.12
N PHE A 233 23.81 -13.80 -1.90
CA PHE A 233 23.26 -12.94 -0.86
C PHE A 233 24.32 -11.96 -0.37
N PRO A 234 24.03 -10.63 -0.40
CA PRO A 234 25.03 -9.62 -0.06
C PRO A 234 25.46 -9.71 1.41
N GLU A 235 26.70 -9.37 1.70
CA GLU A 235 27.17 -9.20 3.07
C GLU A 235 26.46 -8.01 3.74
N TYR A 236 26.28 -8.11 5.07
CA TYR A 236 25.70 -7.01 5.84
C TYR A 236 26.61 -5.78 5.84
N ASP A 237 26.09 -4.65 5.39
CA ASP A 237 26.80 -3.37 5.46
C ASP A 237 26.64 -2.72 6.83
N LYS A 238 27.76 -2.59 7.55
CA LYS A 238 27.81 -2.01 8.89
C LYS A 238 27.49 -0.50 8.93
N ALA A 239 27.51 0.18 7.79
CA ALA A 239 27.22 1.60 7.71
C ALA A 239 25.81 1.94 8.20
N PHE A 240 24.85 1.02 8.01
CA PHE A 240 23.46 1.20 8.46
C PHE A 240 23.23 0.89 9.95
N ALA A 241 24.23 0.44 10.67
CA ALA A 241 24.08 0.00 12.06
C ALA A 241 23.63 1.13 13.02
N ASN A 242 23.83 2.38 12.65
CA ASN A 242 23.53 3.55 13.51
C ASN A 242 22.47 4.49 12.96
N ASP A 243 21.87 4.22 11.78
CA ASP A 243 20.88 5.12 11.15
C ASP A 243 19.65 5.37 12.05
N TRP A 244 19.32 4.39 12.90
CA TRP A 244 18.22 4.53 13.85
C TRP A 244 18.39 5.69 14.84
N LYS A 245 19.61 6.17 15.08
CA LYS A 245 19.87 7.29 15.99
C LYS A 245 19.36 8.61 15.41
N GLU A 246 19.42 8.78 14.10
CA GLU A 246 18.90 9.96 13.41
C GLU A 246 17.37 10.06 13.59
N LEU A 247 16.68 8.92 13.67
CA LEU A 247 15.24 8.88 13.91
C LEU A 247 14.82 9.40 15.28
N LEU A 248 15.74 9.45 16.23
CA LEU A 248 15.49 9.85 17.61
C LEU A 248 15.87 11.30 17.89
N GLU A 249 16.50 11.99 16.94
CA GLU A 249 16.88 13.38 17.10
C GLU A 249 15.65 14.26 17.33
N ASP A 250 15.72 15.13 18.34
CA ASP A 250 14.64 16.05 18.75
C ASP A 250 13.31 15.39 19.16
N VAL A 251 13.24 14.04 19.25
CA VAL A 251 12.08 13.33 19.79
C VAL A 251 11.97 13.61 21.28
N ASN A 252 10.85 14.21 21.71
CA ASN A 252 10.65 14.57 23.10
C ASN A 252 9.20 14.44 23.56
N GLU A 253 9.01 14.34 24.88
CA GLU A 253 7.71 14.13 25.52
C GLU A 253 6.68 15.22 25.21
N ARG A 254 7.13 16.46 24.97
CA ARG A 254 6.22 17.59 24.66
C ARG A 254 5.55 17.37 23.32
N VAL A 255 6.32 16.92 22.30
CA VAL A 255 5.78 16.57 20.96
C VAL A 255 4.74 15.47 21.11
N LEU A 256 5.09 14.38 21.76
CA LEU A 256 4.18 13.26 22.01
C LEU A 256 2.87 13.71 22.68
N ARG A 257 2.97 14.41 23.82
CA ARG A 257 1.76 14.82 24.57
C ARG A 257 0.85 15.77 23.79
N ASN A 258 1.45 16.65 22.97
CA ASN A 258 0.68 17.53 22.11
C ASN A 258 -0.04 16.77 21.00
N ALA A 259 0.65 15.82 20.35
CA ALA A 259 0.07 14.96 19.32
C ALA A 259 -1.09 14.12 19.88
N LEU A 260 -0.88 13.43 21.01
CA LEU A 260 -1.93 12.63 21.65
C LEU A 260 -3.12 13.49 22.10
N LYS A 261 -2.87 14.69 22.62
CA LYS A 261 -3.95 15.63 22.98
C LYS A 261 -4.75 16.07 21.75
N LEU A 262 -4.08 16.32 20.64
CA LEU A 262 -4.75 16.67 19.38
C LEU A 262 -5.58 15.48 18.88
N ALA A 263 -4.98 14.30 18.75
CA ALA A 263 -5.65 13.10 18.31
C ALA A 263 -6.87 12.79 19.19
N SER A 264 -6.75 12.85 20.53
CA SER A 264 -7.87 12.56 21.44
C SER A 264 -9.08 13.51 21.29
N ARG A 265 -8.88 14.70 20.71
CA ARG A 265 -9.93 15.74 20.61
C ARG A 265 -10.48 15.89 19.20
N GLU A 266 -9.60 15.79 18.20
CA GLU A 266 -9.91 16.15 16.81
C GLU A 266 -10.15 14.91 15.94
N HIS A 267 -9.91 13.69 16.47
CA HIS A 267 -10.19 12.47 15.72
C HIS A 267 -11.66 12.40 15.31
N ILE A 268 -11.92 12.13 14.04
CA ILE A 268 -13.25 12.21 13.43
C ILE A 268 -14.30 11.31 14.12
N SER A 269 -13.88 10.15 14.62
CA SER A 269 -14.73 9.20 15.34
C SER A 269 -14.79 9.46 16.86
N GLY A 270 -14.13 10.52 17.36
CA GLY A 270 -14.12 10.84 18.78
C GLY A 270 -13.42 9.80 19.64
N SER A 271 -12.26 9.29 19.21
CA SER A 271 -11.53 8.18 19.86
C SER A 271 -11.25 8.39 21.37
N GLY A 272 -11.06 9.63 21.79
CA GLY A 272 -10.67 9.93 23.18
C GLY A 272 -9.23 9.50 23.49
N TRP A 273 -8.96 9.27 24.79
CA TRP A 273 -7.60 8.96 25.26
C TRP A 273 -7.31 7.47 25.41
N GLN A 274 -8.35 6.65 25.63
CA GLN A 274 -8.17 5.25 26.01
C GLN A 274 -7.46 4.42 24.92
N PRO A 275 -7.88 4.45 23.63
CA PRO A 275 -7.20 3.72 22.57
C PRO A 275 -5.74 4.18 22.40
N LEU A 276 -5.50 5.49 22.49
CA LEU A 276 -4.15 6.05 22.37
C LEU A 276 -3.20 5.52 23.44
N LEU A 277 -3.67 5.44 24.70
CA LEU A 277 -2.82 4.97 25.79
C LEU A 277 -2.61 3.46 25.76
N THR A 278 -3.63 2.67 25.46
CA THR A 278 -3.51 1.21 25.31
C THR A 278 -2.63 0.85 24.13
N GLY A 279 -2.81 1.50 22.98
CA GLY A 279 -1.97 1.30 21.79
C GLY A 279 -0.49 1.64 22.02
N GLY A 280 -0.23 2.77 22.72
CA GLY A 280 1.13 3.15 23.11
C GLY A 280 1.80 2.14 24.03
N ILE A 281 1.07 1.62 25.04
CA ILE A 281 1.57 0.57 25.94
C ILE A 281 1.82 -0.72 25.18
N SER A 282 0.86 -1.17 24.36
CA SER A 282 0.98 -2.38 23.53
C SER A 282 2.22 -2.33 22.64
N ALA A 283 2.50 -1.18 22.00
CA ALA A 283 3.70 -1.00 21.19
C ALA A 283 4.98 -1.20 21.99
N LEU A 284 5.07 -0.63 23.18
CA LEU A 284 6.23 -0.82 24.06
C LEU A 284 6.40 -2.27 24.47
N ARG A 285 5.32 -2.99 24.75
CA ARG A 285 5.34 -4.40 25.11
C ARG A 285 5.89 -5.26 23.97
N ILE A 286 5.40 -5.06 22.74
CA ILE A 286 5.90 -5.75 21.55
C ILE A 286 7.38 -5.41 21.31
N PHE A 287 7.76 -4.15 21.47
CA PHE A 287 9.15 -3.70 21.31
C PHE A 287 10.09 -4.42 22.27
N VAL A 288 9.81 -4.35 23.58
CA VAL A 288 10.74 -4.91 24.57
C VAL A 288 10.80 -6.44 24.59
N THR A 289 9.75 -7.11 24.10
CA THR A 289 9.72 -8.57 23.94
C THR A 289 10.25 -9.05 22.58
N THR A 290 10.80 -8.16 21.76
CA THR A 290 11.49 -8.51 20.51
C THR A 290 12.98 -8.70 20.79
N ASP A 291 13.39 -9.93 21.13
CA ASP A 291 14.74 -10.27 21.62
C ASP A 291 15.87 -9.80 20.67
N ALA A 292 15.64 -9.85 19.36
CA ALA A 292 16.64 -9.42 18.38
C ALA A 292 17.05 -7.94 18.50
N LEU A 293 16.22 -7.10 19.14
CA LEU A 293 16.55 -5.70 19.43
C LEU A 293 17.73 -5.54 20.42
N LYS A 294 18.14 -6.62 21.11
CA LYS A 294 19.37 -6.62 21.90
C LYS A 294 20.63 -6.24 21.09
N GLU A 295 20.55 -6.30 19.77
CA GLU A 295 21.61 -5.83 18.86
C GLU A 295 22.05 -4.41 19.20
N ASN A 296 21.09 -3.49 19.37
CA ASN A 296 21.34 -2.08 19.69
C ASN A 296 20.87 -1.67 21.09
N PHE A 297 20.09 -2.51 21.76
CA PHE A 297 19.60 -2.32 23.13
C PHE A 297 19.98 -3.52 24.01
N PRO A 298 21.23 -3.64 24.47
CA PRO A 298 21.74 -4.84 25.15
C PRO A 298 20.94 -5.27 26.36
N SER A 299 20.25 -4.35 27.04
CA SER A 299 19.40 -4.63 28.19
C SER A 299 18.18 -5.51 27.86
N ILE A 300 17.73 -5.51 26.61
CA ILE A 300 16.66 -6.41 26.12
C ILE A 300 17.12 -7.87 26.14
N GLY A 301 18.42 -8.14 26.09
CA GLY A 301 18.97 -9.50 26.27
C GLY A 301 18.83 -10.05 27.70
N SER A 302 18.37 -9.25 28.67
CA SER A 302 18.11 -9.70 30.05
C SER A 302 16.64 -10.06 30.25
N ALA A 303 16.32 -11.35 30.21
CA ALA A 303 14.94 -11.84 30.37
C ALA A 303 14.27 -11.30 31.65
N GLU A 304 14.99 -11.26 32.80
CA GLU A 304 14.45 -10.72 34.05
C GLU A 304 14.04 -9.25 33.94
N LYS A 305 14.87 -8.42 33.28
CA LYS A 305 14.55 -6.99 33.13
C LYS A 305 13.38 -6.78 32.16
N VAL A 306 13.32 -7.55 31.08
CA VAL A 306 12.24 -7.53 30.11
C VAL A 306 10.93 -7.93 30.78
N GLU A 307 10.90 -9.07 31.49
CA GLU A 307 9.72 -9.57 32.19
C GLU A 307 9.20 -8.52 33.20
N ARG A 308 10.09 -7.95 34.03
CA ARG A 308 9.69 -6.91 35.00
C ARG A 308 9.11 -5.66 34.36
N PHE A 309 9.63 -5.25 33.20
CA PHE A 309 9.13 -4.07 32.51
C PHE A 309 7.83 -4.38 31.75
N ASP A 310 7.73 -5.56 31.09
CA ASP A 310 6.50 -6.00 30.41
C ASP A 310 5.35 -6.22 31.38
N ASP A 311 5.59 -6.86 32.53
CA ASP A 311 4.60 -7.02 33.58
C ASP A 311 4.08 -5.66 34.09
N PHE A 312 4.99 -4.69 34.28
CA PHE A 312 4.61 -3.34 34.66
C PHE A 312 3.71 -2.71 33.58
N LEU A 313 4.08 -2.82 32.30
CA LEU A 313 3.30 -2.30 31.18
C LEU A 313 1.93 -2.98 31.09
N LYS A 314 1.88 -4.31 31.22
CA LYS A 314 0.64 -5.09 31.18
C LYS A 314 -0.35 -4.66 32.26
N ILE A 315 0.12 -4.51 33.50
CA ILE A 315 -0.74 -4.04 34.61
C ILE A 315 -1.35 -2.67 34.29
N HIS A 316 -0.59 -1.78 33.65
CA HIS A 316 -1.06 -0.45 33.30
C HIS A 316 -2.02 -0.48 32.10
N GLU A 317 -1.77 -1.34 31.13
CA GLU A 317 -2.64 -1.56 29.97
C GLU A 317 -4.01 -2.07 30.43
N ASP A 318 -4.04 -3.12 31.27
CA ASP A 318 -5.26 -3.67 31.82
C ASP A 318 -6.03 -2.62 32.65
N ARG A 319 -5.31 -1.88 33.50
CA ARG A 319 -5.92 -0.78 34.28
C ARG A 319 -6.55 0.29 33.38
N ILE A 320 -5.89 0.71 32.30
CA ILE A 320 -6.44 1.73 31.38
C ILE A 320 -7.64 1.16 30.64
N ARG A 321 -7.59 -0.09 30.21
CA ARG A 321 -8.67 -0.77 29.49
C ARG A 321 -9.93 -0.89 30.36
N ASP A 322 -9.76 -1.14 31.64
CA ASP A 322 -10.88 -1.31 32.61
C ASP A 322 -11.46 0.04 33.09
N MET A 323 -10.77 1.16 32.84
CA MET A 323 -11.29 2.47 33.21
C MET A 323 -12.45 2.88 32.29
N PRO A 324 -13.48 3.57 32.81
CA PRO A 324 -14.45 4.22 31.94
C PRO A 324 -13.75 5.21 30.98
N ALA A 325 -14.09 5.17 29.69
CA ALA A 325 -13.40 5.96 28.66
C ALA A 325 -13.37 7.47 29.00
N ASN A 326 -14.43 8.01 29.60
CA ASN A 326 -14.52 9.41 30.02
C ASN A 326 -13.64 9.76 31.24
N ALA A 327 -13.12 8.76 31.95
CA ALA A 327 -12.20 8.95 33.09
C ALA A 327 -10.73 8.98 32.62
N VAL A 328 -10.44 8.48 31.40
CA VAL A 328 -9.11 8.53 30.81
C VAL A 328 -8.91 9.89 30.14
N ASN A 329 -7.88 10.63 30.54
CA ASN A 329 -7.66 12.01 30.13
C ASN A 329 -6.17 12.37 30.07
N SER A 330 -5.86 13.64 29.79
CA SER A 330 -4.49 14.13 29.67
C SER A 330 -3.66 13.98 30.95
N GLU A 331 -4.29 14.01 32.13
CA GLU A 331 -3.61 13.79 33.40
C GLU A 331 -3.26 12.31 33.58
N THR A 332 -4.14 11.40 33.15
CA THR A 332 -3.87 9.95 33.08
C THR A 332 -2.66 9.68 32.19
N CYS A 333 -2.62 10.30 31.00
CA CYS A 333 -1.49 10.20 30.08
C CYS A 333 -0.18 10.68 30.73
N ARG A 334 -0.19 11.86 31.35
CA ARG A 334 1.00 12.43 31.99
C ARG A 334 1.54 11.52 33.11
N LYS A 335 0.65 10.99 33.96
CA LYS A 335 1.03 10.06 35.04
C LYS A 335 1.61 8.78 34.48
N LEU A 336 0.93 8.17 33.50
CA LEU A 336 1.36 6.95 32.84
C LEU A 336 2.76 7.09 32.24
N LEU A 337 3.00 8.14 31.44
CA LEU A 337 4.32 8.38 30.84
C LEU A 337 5.41 8.54 31.91
N SER A 338 5.13 9.27 32.97
CA SER A 338 6.09 9.44 34.09
C SER A 338 6.40 8.10 34.79
N GLU A 339 5.39 7.25 35.00
CA GLU A 339 5.54 5.91 35.60
C GLU A 339 6.30 4.97 34.66
N ILE A 340 6.05 5.01 33.34
CA ILE A 340 6.80 4.26 32.32
C ILE A 340 8.29 4.66 32.34
N MET A 341 8.59 5.97 32.31
CA MET A 341 9.97 6.45 32.34
C MET A 341 10.70 6.02 33.62
N LEU A 342 10.05 6.10 34.78
CA LEU A 342 10.62 5.67 36.05
C LEU A 342 10.87 4.15 36.07
N SER A 343 9.94 3.36 35.53
CA SER A 343 10.11 1.92 35.42
C SER A 343 11.25 1.55 34.47
N ASN A 344 11.33 2.23 33.30
CA ASN A 344 12.44 2.07 32.36
C ASN A 344 13.80 2.38 33.01
N ASP A 345 13.92 3.49 33.75
CA ASP A 345 15.17 3.88 34.43
C ASP A 345 15.64 2.81 35.44
N ARG A 346 14.69 2.02 35.99
CA ARG A 346 14.96 0.96 36.98
C ARG A 346 15.17 -0.43 36.38
N THR A 347 14.85 -0.61 35.10
CA THR A 347 14.86 -1.92 34.42
C THR A 347 15.76 -1.90 33.19
N LEU A 348 15.20 -1.57 32.04
CA LEU A 348 15.85 -1.66 30.73
C LEU A 348 16.80 -0.50 30.43
N GLN A 349 16.56 0.67 30.99
CA GLN A 349 17.37 1.88 30.76
C GLN A 349 17.49 2.21 29.24
N LEU A 350 16.40 2.00 28.50
CA LEU A 350 16.32 2.39 27.10
C LEU A 350 16.37 3.91 26.97
N ASP A 351 16.86 4.41 25.82
CA ASP A 351 16.78 5.82 25.51
C ASP A 351 15.33 6.31 25.58
N LYS A 352 15.11 7.43 26.25
CA LYS A 352 13.75 8.00 26.43
C LYS A 352 13.10 8.35 25.10
N ALA A 353 13.88 8.75 24.10
CA ALA A 353 13.38 9.05 22.77
C ALA A 353 12.80 7.80 22.08
N VAL A 354 13.39 6.60 22.30
CA VAL A 354 12.82 5.33 21.84
C VAL A 354 11.45 5.08 22.47
N ILE A 355 11.37 5.20 23.81
CA ILE A 355 10.09 5.02 24.54
C ILE A 355 9.02 5.98 24.01
N ILE A 356 9.38 7.26 23.86
CA ILE A 356 8.46 8.31 23.39
C ILE A 356 7.97 8.01 21.98
N ARG A 357 8.89 7.68 21.08
CA ARG A 357 8.57 7.40 19.67
C ARG A 357 7.68 6.15 19.55
N GLN A 358 8.11 5.05 20.17
CA GLN A 358 7.34 3.80 20.07
C GLN A 358 5.97 3.90 20.73
N PHE A 359 5.85 4.61 21.85
CA PHE A 359 4.55 4.88 22.45
C PHE A 359 3.65 5.69 21.52
N GLY A 360 4.19 6.74 20.89
CA GLY A 360 3.44 7.59 19.97
C GLY A 360 2.99 6.85 18.72
N ASP A 361 3.89 6.13 18.08
CA ASP A 361 3.59 5.35 16.87
C ASP A 361 2.54 4.26 17.17
N GLY A 362 2.65 3.60 18.33
CA GLY A 362 1.67 2.63 18.79
C GLY A 362 0.30 3.21 19.11
N ALA A 363 0.26 4.43 19.63
CA ALA A 363 -1.00 5.13 19.89
C ALA A 363 -1.75 5.44 18.58
N MET A 364 -1.04 5.88 17.52
CA MET A 364 -1.65 6.15 16.23
C MET A 364 -2.06 4.84 15.54
N TYR A 365 -1.22 3.82 15.60
CA TYR A 365 -1.56 2.49 15.07
C TYR A 365 -2.85 1.91 15.67
N GLN A 366 -3.11 2.16 16.95
CA GLN A 366 -4.36 1.72 17.57
C GLN A 366 -5.60 2.42 16.99
N LEU A 367 -5.48 3.67 16.55
CA LEU A 367 -6.56 4.37 15.84
C LEU A 367 -6.86 3.72 14.48
N GLU A 368 -5.81 3.32 13.75
CA GLU A 368 -5.97 2.57 12.50
C GLU A 368 -6.73 1.26 12.73
N GLN A 369 -6.35 0.49 13.74
CA GLN A 369 -6.97 -0.82 14.01
C GLN A 369 -8.40 -0.73 14.52
N GLU A 370 -8.71 0.26 15.36
CA GLU A 370 -10.02 0.37 16.02
C GLU A 370 -11.04 1.18 15.22
N PHE A 371 -10.57 2.17 14.45
CA PHE A 371 -11.43 3.12 13.72
C PHE A 371 -11.21 3.13 12.21
N GLU A 372 -10.37 2.24 11.68
CA GLU A 372 -10.00 2.18 10.26
C GLU A 372 -9.37 3.50 9.76
N ASP A 373 -8.67 4.21 10.65
CA ASP A 373 -8.04 5.50 10.36
C ASP A 373 -6.59 5.34 9.90
N GLU A 374 -6.40 5.20 8.60
CA GLU A 374 -5.08 5.10 7.95
C GLU A 374 -4.33 6.44 7.89
N TYR A 375 -4.94 7.56 8.29
CA TYR A 375 -4.40 8.91 8.07
C TYR A 375 -3.81 9.54 9.32
N SER A 376 -4.26 9.16 10.51
CA SER A 376 -3.74 9.73 11.76
C SER A 376 -2.33 9.23 12.04
N GLN A 377 -1.36 10.12 12.04
CA GLN A 377 0.04 9.81 12.34
C GLN A 377 0.72 10.95 13.10
N ILE A 378 1.78 10.64 13.82
CA ILE A 378 2.69 11.65 14.36
C ILE A 378 3.80 11.89 13.33
N ILE A 379 3.91 13.11 12.84
CA ILE A 379 5.03 13.51 12.00
C ILE A 379 6.18 13.91 12.94
N TRP A 380 7.13 13.01 13.07
CA TRP A 380 8.30 13.22 13.90
C TRP A 380 9.29 14.21 13.26
N PRO A 381 10.22 14.80 14.03
CA PRO A 381 11.16 15.81 13.49
C PRO A 381 11.95 15.34 12.27
N ASP A 382 12.38 14.08 12.23
CA ASP A 382 13.06 13.47 11.08
C ASP A 382 12.20 13.43 9.80
N GLN A 383 10.88 13.37 9.94
CA GLN A 383 9.92 13.32 8.83
C GLN A 383 9.38 14.70 8.45
N LEU A 384 9.48 15.69 9.35
CA LEU A 384 8.84 16.99 9.20
C LEU A 384 9.28 17.73 7.93
N ARG A 385 10.58 17.68 7.59
CA ARG A 385 11.10 18.32 6.37
C ARG A 385 10.45 17.72 5.10
N ARG A 386 10.37 16.41 5.01
CA ARG A 386 9.75 15.71 3.87
C ARG A 386 8.26 16.01 3.77
N PHE A 387 7.57 16.00 4.90
CA PHE A 387 6.16 16.34 4.95
C PHE A 387 5.91 17.77 4.46
N GLN A 388 6.70 18.75 4.92
CA GLN A 388 6.59 20.13 4.46
C GLN A 388 6.86 20.27 2.96
N GLN A 389 7.85 19.56 2.43
CA GLN A 389 8.13 19.54 1.00
C GLN A 389 6.97 18.96 0.18
N GLN A 390 6.35 17.89 0.67
CA GLN A 390 5.20 17.28 0.00
C GLN A 390 3.97 18.17 0.00
N VAL A 391 3.70 18.84 1.13
CA VAL A 391 2.55 19.73 1.30
C VAL A 391 2.73 21.02 0.49
N ASN A 392 3.92 21.64 0.55
CA ASN A 392 4.19 22.90 -0.15
C ASN A 392 4.38 22.73 -1.67
N GLY A 393 4.49 21.48 -2.17
CA GLY A 393 4.69 21.21 -3.60
C GLY A 393 6.04 21.69 -4.14
N ALA A 394 6.97 22.11 -3.27
CA ALA A 394 8.30 22.58 -3.65
C ALA A 394 9.33 22.27 -2.56
N PHE A 395 10.55 21.98 -2.97
CA PHE A 395 11.69 21.83 -2.06
C PHE A 395 12.93 22.49 -2.63
N VAL A 396 13.90 22.82 -1.77
CA VAL A 396 15.18 23.37 -2.23
C VAL A 396 16.20 22.25 -2.34
N GLY A 397 16.81 22.13 -3.50
CA GLY A 397 17.77 21.07 -3.78
C GLY A 397 18.24 21.08 -5.23
N ILE A 398 18.71 19.96 -5.72
CA ILE A 398 19.19 19.84 -7.10
C ILE A 398 18.19 19.12 -8.03
N GLY A 399 17.14 18.51 -7.47
CA GLY A 399 16.10 17.82 -8.23
C GLY A 399 16.52 16.48 -8.82
N ILE A 400 16.89 15.52 -7.97
CA ILE A 400 17.13 14.12 -8.34
C ILE A 400 16.26 13.20 -7.49
N LEU A 401 15.80 12.11 -8.11
CA LEU A 401 15.21 10.98 -7.42
C LEU A 401 16.30 9.94 -7.20
N ILE A 402 16.53 9.52 -5.96
CA ILE A 402 17.57 8.57 -5.60
C ILE A 402 17.00 7.31 -4.96
N ARG A 403 17.72 6.21 -5.12
CA ARG A 403 17.49 4.95 -4.40
C ARG A 403 18.82 4.29 -4.08
N HIS A 404 18.80 3.25 -3.25
CA HIS A 404 19.93 2.34 -3.19
C HIS A 404 19.89 1.36 -4.36
N ASP A 405 21.04 1.09 -4.96
CA ASP A 405 21.22 -0.04 -5.88
C ASP A 405 21.35 -1.37 -5.09
N ASP A 406 21.59 -2.49 -5.79
CA ASP A 406 21.74 -3.81 -5.18
C ASP A 406 23.01 -3.92 -4.29
N ARG A 407 24.00 -3.01 -4.49
CA ARG A 407 25.21 -2.87 -3.68
C ARG A 407 25.08 -1.79 -2.62
N ARG A 408 23.86 -1.27 -2.42
CA ARG A 408 23.53 -0.21 -1.48
C ARG A 408 24.28 1.12 -1.72
N GLN A 409 24.72 1.37 -2.94
CA GLN A 409 25.23 2.66 -3.36
C GLN A 409 24.07 3.59 -3.70
N ILE A 410 24.27 4.89 -3.53
CA ILE A 410 23.23 5.88 -3.85
C ILE A 410 23.18 6.05 -5.37
N MET A 411 22.10 5.59 -5.97
CA MET A 411 21.87 5.65 -7.42
C MET A 411 20.80 6.67 -7.77
N VAL A 412 21.06 7.48 -8.78
CA VAL A 412 20.08 8.37 -9.39
C VAL A 412 19.10 7.53 -10.22
N VAL A 413 17.85 7.47 -9.78
CA VAL A 413 16.77 6.84 -10.56
C VAL A 413 16.48 7.70 -11.77
N ASN A 414 16.27 9.01 -11.53
CA ASN A 414 16.01 10.00 -12.58
C ASN A 414 16.30 11.42 -12.07
N PRO A 415 16.98 12.27 -12.82
CA PRO A 415 16.93 13.70 -12.56
C PRO A 415 15.54 14.23 -12.92
N LEU A 416 14.98 15.10 -12.11
CA LEU A 416 13.70 15.75 -12.39
C LEU A 416 13.88 16.69 -13.58
N GLU A 417 12.93 16.66 -14.47
CA GLU A 417 12.99 17.43 -15.71
C GLU A 417 13.03 18.93 -15.42
N GLY A 418 13.89 19.67 -16.13
CA GLY A 418 14.11 21.08 -15.89
C GLY A 418 14.85 21.41 -14.59
N SER A 419 15.23 20.42 -13.78
CA SER A 419 15.96 20.63 -12.54
C SER A 419 17.42 21.07 -12.75
N PRO A 420 18.07 21.67 -11.75
CA PRO A 420 19.50 21.95 -11.79
C PRO A 420 20.36 20.74 -12.13
N ALA A 421 20.07 19.58 -11.57
CA ALA A 421 20.80 18.33 -11.84
C ALA A 421 20.67 17.91 -13.31
N ALA A 422 19.45 17.96 -13.89
CA ALA A 422 19.22 17.65 -15.28
C ALA A 422 20.01 18.59 -16.20
N ARG A 423 19.97 19.90 -15.91
CA ARG A 423 20.73 20.92 -16.67
C ARG A 423 22.24 20.74 -16.54
N SER A 424 22.72 20.22 -15.40
CA SER A 424 24.15 19.97 -15.15
C SER A 424 24.63 18.61 -15.71
N GLY A 425 23.76 17.84 -16.34
CA GLY A 425 24.12 16.60 -17.05
C GLY A 425 24.14 15.35 -16.17
N VAL A 426 23.50 15.35 -15.00
CA VAL A 426 23.21 14.16 -14.21
C VAL A 426 22.23 13.28 -14.99
N LYS A 427 22.42 11.96 -14.98
CA LYS A 427 21.62 10.99 -15.73
C LYS A 427 21.05 9.90 -14.82
N ALA A 428 20.02 9.24 -15.31
CA ALA A 428 19.54 8.01 -14.71
C ALA A 428 20.63 6.93 -14.72
N GLY A 429 20.77 6.19 -13.61
CA GLY A 429 21.82 5.17 -13.44
C GLY A 429 23.14 5.69 -12.87
N ASP A 430 23.33 7.02 -12.75
CA ASP A 430 24.54 7.58 -12.09
C ASP A 430 24.62 7.14 -10.63
N LEU A 431 25.78 6.72 -10.17
CA LEU A 431 26.05 6.46 -8.76
C LEU A 431 26.68 7.71 -8.13
N VAL A 432 26.05 8.25 -7.13
CA VAL A 432 26.61 9.38 -6.34
C VAL A 432 27.66 8.83 -5.40
N SER A 433 28.93 8.95 -5.72
CA SER A 433 30.04 8.41 -4.94
C SER A 433 30.57 9.35 -3.88
N TYR A 434 30.46 10.68 -4.11
CA TYR A 434 30.86 11.71 -3.14
C TYR A 434 29.88 12.90 -3.21
N VAL A 435 29.67 13.53 -2.05
CA VAL A 435 28.97 14.81 -1.90
C VAL A 435 29.90 15.75 -1.10
N ASP A 436 30.23 16.91 -1.66
CA ASP A 436 31.15 17.90 -1.08
C ASP A 436 32.46 17.28 -0.54
N GLY A 437 33.00 16.32 -1.29
CA GLY A 437 34.23 15.59 -0.95
C GLY A 437 34.08 14.47 0.07
N ALA A 438 32.92 14.30 0.71
CA ALA A 438 32.64 13.18 1.61
C ALA A 438 32.14 11.96 0.81
N SER A 439 32.71 10.78 1.08
CA SER A 439 32.26 9.53 0.46
C SER A 439 30.84 9.19 0.92
N THR A 440 29.98 8.82 -0.03
CA THR A 440 28.60 8.40 0.23
C THR A 440 28.49 6.92 0.61
N LEU A 441 29.61 6.22 0.61
CA LEU A 441 29.63 4.80 0.96
C LEU A 441 29.05 4.60 2.36
N GLY A 442 27.95 3.84 2.42
CA GLY A 442 27.25 3.56 3.66
C GLY A 442 26.33 4.69 4.16
N TRP A 443 26.05 5.69 3.35
CA TRP A 443 25.03 6.68 3.69
C TRP A 443 23.63 6.12 3.54
N SER A 444 22.75 6.50 4.47
CA SER A 444 21.30 6.35 4.27
C SER A 444 20.83 7.30 3.18
N LEU A 445 19.68 6.98 2.54
CA LEU A 445 19.06 7.93 1.59
C LEU A 445 18.71 9.25 2.25
N ASN A 446 18.35 9.22 3.54
CA ASN A 446 18.04 10.43 4.31
C ASN A 446 19.25 11.33 4.43
N ARG A 447 20.39 10.77 4.85
CA ARG A 447 21.65 11.51 4.93
C ARG A 447 22.04 12.08 3.57
N ALA A 448 21.91 11.30 2.49
CA ALA A 448 22.21 11.80 1.15
C ALA A 448 21.29 12.98 0.77
N VAL A 449 19.99 12.89 1.08
CA VAL A 449 19.05 13.99 0.86
C VAL A 449 19.46 15.22 1.68
N ASP A 450 19.82 15.04 2.95
CA ASP A 450 20.19 16.14 3.85
C ASP A 450 21.46 16.86 3.40
N GLU A 451 22.47 16.13 2.96
CA GLU A 451 23.73 16.71 2.48
C GLU A 451 23.61 17.34 1.08
N ILE A 452 22.78 16.73 0.21
CA ILE A 452 22.54 17.25 -1.15
C ILE A 452 21.62 18.49 -1.13
N THR A 453 20.63 18.54 -0.25
CA THR A 453 19.78 19.72 -0.05
C THR A 453 20.52 20.80 0.72
N GLY A 454 19.97 22.00 0.79
CA GLY A 454 20.57 23.12 1.51
C GLY A 454 19.99 24.46 1.06
N PRO A 455 20.56 25.59 1.48
CA PRO A 455 20.06 26.91 1.11
C PRO A 455 20.03 27.14 -0.41
N ILE A 456 18.98 27.81 -0.88
CA ILE A 456 18.84 28.17 -2.29
C ILE A 456 20.02 29.04 -2.77
N GLY A 457 20.54 28.75 -3.95
CA GLY A 457 21.67 29.47 -4.56
C GLY A 457 23.06 28.96 -4.12
N GLU A 458 23.16 28.15 -3.08
CA GLU A 458 24.41 27.48 -2.74
C GLU A 458 24.68 26.32 -3.69
N GLN A 459 25.98 26.01 -3.89
CA GLN A 459 26.37 24.90 -4.75
C GLN A 459 26.70 23.66 -3.93
N VAL A 460 26.47 22.49 -4.53
CA VAL A 460 26.95 21.19 -4.04
C VAL A 460 27.80 20.54 -5.12
N GLU A 461 28.92 19.94 -4.73
CA GLU A 461 29.72 19.10 -5.61
C GLU A 461 29.30 17.64 -5.49
N LEU A 462 28.80 17.06 -6.57
CA LEU A 462 28.64 15.62 -6.69
C LEU A 462 29.81 15.02 -7.48
N LYS A 463 30.41 13.92 -7.01
CA LYS A 463 31.22 13.07 -7.88
C LYS A 463 30.42 11.82 -8.18
N ILE A 464 30.10 11.63 -9.45
CA ILE A 464 29.26 10.52 -9.91
C ILE A 464 30.12 9.47 -10.63
N THR A 465 29.87 8.20 -10.33
CA THR A 465 30.40 7.08 -11.11
C THR A 465 29.35 6.73 -12.18
N ARG A 466 29.76 6.71 -13.43
CA ARG A 466 28.89 6.45 -14.60
C ARG A 466 29.50 5.34 -15.44
N GLU A 467 28.66 4.45 -15.94
CA GLU A 467 29.10 3.39 -16.86
C GLU A 467 29.81 3.99 -18.09
N GLY A 468 30.97 3.41 -18.43
CA GLY A 468 31.83 3.88 -19.55
C GLY A 468 32.83 4.98 -19.17
N PHE A 469 32.95 5.33 -17.89
CA PHE A 469 33.98 6.25 -17.39
C PHE A 469 34.82 5.59 -16.29
N ASP A 470 36.14 5.68 -16.40
CA ASP A 470 37.07 5.04 -15.45
C ASP A 470 37.19 5.78 -14.12
N GLU A 471 36.95 7.10 -14.11
CA GLU A 471 37.04 7.94 -12.93
C GLU A 471 35.70 8.66 -12.62
N PRO A 472 35.41 8.93 -11.34
CA PRO A 472 34.22 9.69 -10.95
C PRO A 472 34.22 11.10 -11.58
N ILE A 473 33.10 11.48 -12.18
CA ILE A 473 32.89 12.76 -12.84
C ILE A 473 32.44 13.80 -11.81
N PRO A 474 33.21 14.89 -11.58
CA PRO A 474 32.79 15.97 -10.69
C PRO A 474 31.76 16.86 -11.40
N ILE A 475 30.63 17.13 -10.72
CA ILE A 475 29.56 17.99 -11.21
C ILE A 475 29.22 18.99 -10.11
N MET A 476 29.40 20.30 -10.39
CA MET A 476 28.95 21.38 -9.53
C MET A 476 27.51 21.76 -9.86
N ILE A 477 26.62 21.72 -8.90
CA ILE A 477 25.19 21.94 -9.11
C ILE A 477 24.69 22.98 -8.12
N GLY A 478 24.09 24.07 -8.64
CA GLY A 478 23.43 25.07 -7.80
C GLY A 478 22.11 24.51 -7.23
N ARG A 479 21.89 24.69 -5.95
CA ARG A 479 20.60 24.38 -5.32
C ARG A 479 19.57 25.43 -5.71
N ASP A 480 18.38 24.96 -6.09
CA ASP A 480 17.29 25.80 -6.55
C ASP A 480 15.96 25.29 -5.97
N GLN A 481 14.92 26.08 -6.11
CA GLN A 481 13.57 25.62 -5.77
C GLN A 481 13.06 24.66 -6.82
N ILE A 482 12.83 23.42 -6.42
CA ILE A 482 12.30 22.36 -7.28
C ILE A 482 10.78 22.29 -7.09
N LYS A 483 10.03 22.63 -8.12
CA LYS A 483 8.58 22.50 -8.12
C LYS A 483 8.15 21.08 -8.47
N MET A 484 7.32 20.49 -7.63
CA MET A 484 6.63 19.24 -7.92
C MET A 484 5.30 19.55 -8.58
N ARG A 485 5.24 19.41 -9.90
CA ARG A 485 4.02 19.70 -10.64
C ARG A 485 2.99 18.61 -10.40
N SER A 486 1.82 19.03 -9.98
CA SER A 486 0.68 18.14 -9.76
C SER A 486 -0.29 18.11 -10.94
N VAL A 487 -0.27 19.10 -11.83
CA VAL A 487 -1.18 19.27 -12.96
C VAL A 487 -0.44 19.01 -14.27
N ASN A 488 -0.87 18.01 -15.01
CA ASN A 488 -0.28 17.57 -16.27
C ASN A 488 -1.36 17.50 -17.37
N GLY A 489 -0.98 17.86 -18.61
CA GLY A 489 -1.83 17.74 -19.79
C GLY A 489 -1.83 16.34 -20.41
N TRP A 490 -2.48 16.23 -21.58
CA TRP A 490 -2.58 14.99 -22.34
C TRP A 490 -1.22 14.55 -22.92
N TRP A 491 -0.53 15.49 -23.57
CA TRP A 491 0.77 15.24 -24.16
C TRP A 491 1.71 16.40 -23.89
N LYS A 492 2.98 16.09 -23.61
CA LYS A 492 4.01 17.11 -23.41
C LYS A 492 4.71 17.37 -24.75
N GLU A 493 4.59 18.59 -25.27
CA GLU A 493 5.21 18.96 -26.53
C GLU A 493 6.70 19.25 -26.39
N LYS A 494 7.06 20.13 -25.47
CA LYS A 494 8.44 20.57 -25.23
C LYS A 494 8.61 21.16 -23.84
N LEU A 495 9.83 21.50 -23.48
CA LEU A 495 10.14 22.37 -22.34
C LEU A 495 10.44 23.77 -22.85
N ASP A 496 9.99 24.77 -22.12
CA ASP A 496 10.40 26.15 -22.34
C ASP A 496 11.83 26.41 -21.84
N THR A 497 12.33 27.65 -21.99
CA THR A 497 13.67 28.07 -21.55
C THR A 497 13.88 27.99 -20.04
N ASN A 498 12.80 27.92 -19.26
CA ASN A 498 12.82 27.82 -17.80
C ASN A 498 12.67 26.34 -17.33
N GLY A 499 12.51 25.41 -18.26
CA GLY A 499 12.24 24.00 -17.97
C GLY A 499 10.77 23.73 -17.63
N GLU A 500 9.86 24.66 -17.95
CA GLU A 500 8.43 24.46 -17.80
C GLU A 500 7.90 23.64 -19.01
N PRO A 501 7.06 22.63 -18.79
CA PRO A 501 6.48 21.87 -19.88
C PRO A 501 5.41 22.67 -20.59
N ASP A 502 5.46 22.63 -21.89
CA ASP A 502 4.39 23.07 -22.77
C ASP A 502 3.50 21.87 -23.04
N TRP A 503 2.23 21.96 -22.66
CA TRP A 503 1.28 20.86 -22.71
C TRP A 503 0.31 21.02 -23.85
N ASP A 504 0.11 19.95 -24.63
CA ASP A 504 -1.14 19.77 -25.35
C ASP A 504 -2.20 19.30 -24.36
N TRP A 505 -3.20 20.12 -24.16
CA TRP A 505 -4.27 19.90 -23.20
C TRP A 505 -5.45 19.12 -23.77
N TYR A 506 -5.49 18.87 -25.09
CA TYR A 506 -6.64 18.25 -25.72
C TYR A 506 -6.37 16.78 -26.07
N ILE A 507 -7.26 15.89 -25.61
CA ILE A 507 -7.26 14.48 -26.00
C ILE A 507 -8.08 14.25 -27.29
N ASP A 508 -9.02 15.14 -27.59
CA ASP A 508 -9.79 15.16 -28.82
C ASP A 508 -10.03 16.60 -29.25
N ASP A 509 -9.30 17.01 -30.26
CA ASP A 509 -9.31 18.35 -30.82
C ASP A 509 -10.64 18.70 -31.49
N ASP A 510 -11.21 17.75 -32.24
CA ASP A 510 -12.44 17.94 -33.02
C ASP A 510 -13.66 18.05 -32.10
N ALA A 511 -13.71 17.24 -31.05
CA ALA A 511 -14.76 17.27 -30.06
C ALA A 511 -14.56 18.38 -29.00
N GLY A 512 -13.37 18.99 -28.92
CA GLY A 512 -13.03 20.00 -27.91
C GLY A 512 -12.97 19.43 -26.50
N ILE A 513 -12.45 18.21 -26.35
CA ILE A 513 -12.34 17.53 -25.05
C ILE A 513 -10.94 17.72 -24.48
N GLY A 514 -10.85 18.48 -23.39
CA GLY A 514 -9.63 18.67 -22.63
C GLY A 514 -9.33 17.49 -21.70
N TYR A 515 -8.04 17.33 -21.36
CA TYR A 515 -7.57 16.35 -20.41
C TYR A 515 -6.60 16.98 -19.41
N VAL A 516 -6.86 16.75 -18.14
CA VAL A 516 -5.97 17.13 -17.04
C VAL A 516 -5.76 15.93 -16.13
N ARG A 517 -4.51 15.57 -15.90
CA ARG A 517 -4.13 14.61 -14.87
C ARG A 517 -3.63 15.36 -13.64
N LEU A 518 -4.29 15.13 -12.51
CA LEU A 518 -3.89 15.65 -11.20
C LEU A 518 -3.23 14.53 -10.40
N THR A 519 -1.91 14.60 -10.23
CA THR A 519 -1.10 13.54 -9.62
C THR A 519 -1.06 13.57 -8.09
N SER A 520 -1.29 14.74 -7.49
CA SER A 520 -1.39 14.96 -6.04
C SER A 520 -2.08 16.28 -5.78
N PHE A 521 -2.45 16.55 -4.51
CA PHE A 521 -2.92 17.86 -4.09
C PHE A 521 -1.84 18.56 -3.28
N ASN A 522 -1.34 19.71 -3.76
CA ASN A 522 -0.41 20.60 -3.06
C ASN A 522 -0.91 22.04 -3.15
N GLU A 523 -0.19 22.99 -2.54
CA GLU A 523 -0.59 24.41 -2.50
C GLU A 523 -0.82 25.00 -3.90
N ASP A 524 -0.04 24.58 -4.91
CA ASP A 524 -0.12 25.11 -6.27
C ASP A 524 -1.18 24.41 -7.13
N SER A 525 -1.68 23.23 -6.73
CA SER A 525 -2.58 22.40 -7.55
C SER A 525 -3.80 23.15 -8.07
N TYR A 526 -4.45 23.93 -7.22
CA TYR A 526 -5.63 24.70 -7.60
C TYR A 526 -5.30 25.82 -8.60
N SER A 527 -4.22 26.58 -8.35
CA SER A 527 -3.82 27.68 -9.23
C SER A 527 -3.36 27.17 -10.60
N ASP A 528 -2.63 26.04 -10.63
CA ASP A 528 -2.13 25.46 -11.87
C ASP A 528 -3.25 24.79 -12.67
N PHE A 529 -4.24 24.19 -11.99
CA PHE A 529 -5.45 23.68 -12.63
C PHE A 529 -6.26 24.79 -13.31
N LEU A 530 -6.43 25.93 -12.63
CA LEU A 530 -7.12 27.09 -13.23
C LEU A 530 -6.38 27.62 -14.45
N LYS A 531 -5.03 27.73 -14.40
CA LYS A 531 -4.22 28.15 -15.56
C LYS A 531 -4.38 27.20 -16.74
N ALA A 532 -4.40 25.88 -16.48
CA ALA A 532 -4.64 24.89 -17.52
C ALA A 532 -6.02 25.07 -18.18
N LEU A 533 -7.07 25.31 -17.38
CA LEU A 533 -8.41 25.61 -17.92
C LEU A 533 -8.45 26.90 -18.74
N GLU A 534 -7.78 27.96 -18.26
CA GLU A 534 -7.69 29.22 -18.99
C GLU A 534 -6.95 29.05 -20.32
N GLN A 535 -5.85 28.29 -20.36
CA GLN A 535 -5.12 27.98 -21.59
C GLN A 535 -6.01 27.24 -22.59
N MET A 536 -6.69 26.17 -22.13
CA MET A 536 -7.61 25.42 -22.99
C MET A 536 -8.68 26.34 -23.61
N GLN A 537 -9.29 27.22 -22.83
CA GLN A 537 -10.34 28.14 -23.32
C GLN A 537 -9.81 29.18 -24.32
N GLN A 538 -8.52 29.58 -24.21
CA GLN A 538 -7.90 30.52 -25.12
C GLN A 538 -7.43 29.88 -26.43
N GLU A 539 -7.03 28.64 -26.39
CA GLU A 539 -6.48 27.93 -27.55
C GLU A 539 -7.55 27.54 -28.55
N ARG A 540 -8.69 26.99 -28.05
CA ARG A 540 -9.78 26.53 -28.94
C ARG A 540 -11.10 26.32 -28.18
N THR A 541 -12.12 25.84 -28.88
CA THR A 541 -13.41 25.52 -28.27
C THR A 541 -13.26 24.42 -27.24
N PHE A 542 -13.68 24.67 -26.01
CA PHE A 542 -13.61 23.75 -24.88
C PHE A 542 -15.03 23.29 -24.52
N ASN A 543 -15.34 22.02 -24.81
CA ASN A 543 -16.67 21.44 -24.65
C ASN A 543 -16.79 20.49 -23.47
N GLY A 544 -15.65 19.94 -22.99
CA GLY A 544 -15.65 19.00 -21.87
C GLY A 544 -14.25 18.76 -21.33
N LEU A 545 -14.18 18.22 -20.11
CA LEU A 545 -12.94 17.92 -19.41
C LEU A 545 -12.94 16.47 -18.91
N ILE A 546 -11.85 15.78 -19.18
CA ILE A 546 -11.48 14.54 -18.48
C ILE A 546 -10.49 14.90 -17.39
N LEU A 547 -10.90 14.77 -16.12
CA LEU A 547 -10.03 14.91 -14.97
C LEU A 547 -9.55 13.52 -14.51
N ASP A 548 -8.28 13.23 -14.72
CA ASP A 548 -7.67 11.96 -14.35
C ASP A 548 -7.03 12.03 -12.96
N LEU A 549 -7.64 11.32 -12.01
CA LEU A 549 -7.18 11.20 -10.61
C LEU A 549 -6.56 9.84 -10.31
N ARG A 550 -6.32 9.01 -11.31
CA ARG A 550 -5.74 7.67 -11.11
C ARG A 550 -4.34 7.79 -10.51
N TYR A 551 -4.11 7.01 -9.41
CA TYR A 551 -2.87 7.03 -8.63
C TYR A 551 -2.59 8.36 -7.91
N ASN A 552 -3.59 9.23 -7.73
CA ASN A 552 -3.46 10.39 -6.88
C ASN A 552 -3.61 9.94 -5.40
N PRO A 553 -2.58 10.09 -4.56
CA PRO A 553 -2.63 9.67 -3.16
C PRO A 553 -3.38 10.66 -2.26
N GLY A 554 -3.87 11.77 -2.81
CA GLY A 554 -4.43 12.88 -2.03
C GLY A 554 -3.42 14.00 -1.80
N GLY A 555 -3.51 14.66 -0.66
CA GLY A 555 -2.68 15.79 -0.23
C GLY A 555 -3.52 16.83 0.54
N LEU A 556 -3.38 18.14 0.21
CA LEU A 556 -4.10 19.24 0.86
C LEU A 556 -5.58 19.32 0.46
#